data_e972dbfaf0c4ce1b4c3d4fcb81e03584
#
_entry.id   e972dbfaf0c4ce1b4c3d4fcb81e03584
#
_cell.length_a   1.000
_cell.length_b   1.000
_cell.length_c   1.000
_cell.angle_alpha   90.00
_cell.angle_beta   90.00
_cell.angle_gamma   90.00
#
_symmetry.space_group_name_H-M   'P 1'
#
loop_
_entity.id
_entity.type
_entity.pdbx_description
1 polymer ?
#
loop_
_entity_poly.entity_id
_entity_poly.type
_entity_poly.pdbx_seq_one_letter_code
_entity_poly.pdbx_strand_id
1 'polypeptide(L)'
;VTGPVVGVVGAGAVGQTLAAGLVSVALSARLVVVSRRTEQVRGLVADLQDMALSVRSRTHVEAGEVADLRGCDAVVVALRTDFRNDAVQDIRRGGATANAPALGALARELRGYEGSVLVVTNPVDLMARRFAEVSGCARVYGIGSNLDSARYRLLLARYARVAPDRVSGHVIGEHGDQAVPCLSSTTVDGLPVEGRARAVVEGLQERPALIRAGIGRTRCGPAGAVLSTLRKTLGLVDGVEELSVPYGDVWLGIPIAFTGGVPAPCCPPLTRYERLALDSAASSLRDAYTQLPEPTERIPA
;
A
#
# COMPACT_ATOMS: atom_id res chain seq x y z
N VAL A 1 -13.91 11.11 22.24
CA VAL A 1 -13.61 9.76 21.74
C VAL A 1 -12.09 9.66 21.60
N THR A 2 -11.46 8.84 22.44
CA THR A 2 -10.01 8.61 22.43
C THR A 2 -9.70 7.52 21.39
N GLY A 3 -8.85 7.81 20.41
CA GLY A 3 -8.41 6.87 19.39
C GLY A 3 -7.85 7.62 18.16
N PRO A 4 -7.16 6.92 17.26
CA PRO A 4 -6.50 7.56 16.13
C PRO A 4 -7.48 8.20 15.14
N VAL A 5 -7.04 9.27 14.53
CA VAL A 5 -7.71 9.95 13.41
C VAL A 5 -7.04 9.52 12.10
N VAL A 6 -7.83 9.03 11.17
CA VAL A 6 -7.31 8.55 9.87
C VAL A 6 -7.94 9.35 8.74
N GLY A 7 -7.09 9.91 7.87
CA GLY A 7 -7.49 10.54 6.62
C GLY A 7 -7.41 9.55 5.45
N VAL A 8 -8.41 9.53 4.58
CA VAL A 8 -8.40 8.74 3.33
C VAL A 8 -8.59 9.65 2.14
N VAL A 9 -7.57 9.76 1.29
CA VAL A 9 -7.59 10.54 0.07
C VAL A 9 -7.88 9.65 -1.12
N GLY A 10 -9.04 9.86 -1.74
CA GLY A 10 -9.53 9.11 -2.89
C GLY A 10 -10.74 8.23 -2.54
N ALA A 11 -11.91 8.58 -3.06
CA ALA A 11 -13.17 7.85 -2.91
C ALA A 11 -13.43 6.82 -4.03
N GLY A 12 -12.35 6.27 -4.62
CA GLY A 12 -12.41 5.17 -5.59
C GLY A 12 -12.60 3.80 -4.92
N ALA A 13 -12.56 2.72 -5.72
CA ALA A 13 -12.84 1.36 -5.25
C ALA A 13 -11.98 0.94 -4.02
N VAL A 14 -10.70 1.29 -3.99
CA VAL A 14 -9.81 0.98 -2.85
C VAL A 14 -10.17 1.85 -1.65
N GLY A 15 -10.35 3.18 -1.85
CA GLY A 15 -10.69 4.10 -0.77
C GLY A 15 -12.03 3.77 -0.10
N GLN A 16 -13.07 3.46 -0.89
CA GLN A 16 -14.37 3.01 -0.38
C GLN A 16 -14.24 1.72 0.45
N THR A 17 -13.54 0.71 -0.09
CA THR A 17 -13.35 -0.57 0.61
C THR A 17 -12.55 -0.40 1.89
N LEU A 18 -11.52 0.46 1.87
CA LEU A 18 -10.73 0.79 3.06
C LEU A 18 -11.57 1.52 4.11
N ALA A 19 -12.34 2.53 3.71
CA ALA A 19 -13.18 3.30 4.60
C ALA A 19 -14.23 2.41 5.29
N ALA A 20 -14.88 1.52 4.53
CA ALA A 20 -15.78 0.52 5.07
C ALA A 20 -15.05 -0.44 6.04
N GLY A 21 -13.83 -0.86 5.70
CA GLY A 21 -13.00 -1.66 6.60
C GLY A 21 -12.66 -0.95 7.91
N LEU A 22 -12.26 0.33 7.86
CA LEU A 22 -11.95 1.15 9.04
C LEU A 22 -13.16 1.27 9.97
N VAL A 23 -14.34 1.52 9.41
CA VAL A 23 -15.60 1.57 10.16
C VAL A 23 -15.93 0.22 10.77
N SER A 24 -15.83 -0.88 9.98
CA SER A 24 -16.18 -2.23 10.42
C SER A 24 -15.34 -2.72 11.61
N VAL A 25 -14.03 -2.43 11.58
CA VAL A 25 -13.12 -2.86 12.67
C VAL A 25 -12.93 -1.81 13.75
N ALA A 26 -13.61 -0.66 13.65
CA ALA A 26 -13.52 0.47 14.57
C ALA A 26 -12.05 0.86 14.89
N LEU A 27 -11.18 0.87 13.86
CA LEU A 27 -9.76 1.12 14.05
C LEU A 27 -9.48 2.59 14.36
N SER A 28 -10.28 3.50 13.81
CA SER A 28 -10.13 4.95 14.01
C SER A 28 -11.31 5.52 14.82
N ALA A 29 -11.03 6.47 15.70
CA ALA A 29 -12.06 7.26 16.36
C ALA A 29 -12.75 8.22 15.38
N ARG A 30 -11.98 8.77 14.43
CA ARG A 30 -12.45 9.67 13.38
C ARG A 30 -11.86 9.26 12.03
N LEU A 31 -12.69 9.24 11.01
CA LEU A 31 -12.34 8.99 9.62
C LEU A 31 -12.70 10.19 8.77
N VAL A 32 -11.69 10.86 8.21
CA VAL A 32 -11.83 12.00 7.31
C VAL A 32 -11.66 11.53 5.87
N VAL A 33 -12.70 11.68 5.05
CA VAL A 33 -12.66 11.27 3.63
C VAL A 33 -12.49 12.50 2.75
N VAL A 34 -11.47 12.47 1.89
CA VAL A 34 -11.12 13.57 0.98
C VAL A 34 -11.11 13.07 -0.46
N SER A 35 -11.75 13.75 -1.38
CA SER A 35 -11.67 13.51 -2.83
C SER A 35 -12.05 14.76 -3.60
N ARG A 36 -11.59 14.84 -4.86
CA ARG A 36 -11.92 15.96 -5.79
C ARG A 36 -13.43 16.04 -6.11
N ARG A 37 -14.15 14.93 -6.03
CA ARG A 37 -15.60 14.86 -6.33
C ARG A 37 -16.40 14.99 -5.05
N THR A 38 -16.78 16.19 -4.67
CA THR A 38 -17.51 16.50 -3.42
C THR A 38 -18.78 15.67 -3.26
N GLU A 39 -19.57 15.49 -4.32
CA GLU A 39 -20.80 14.70 -4.27
C GLU A 39 -20.51 13.22 -3.97
N GLN A 40 -19.45 12.66 -4.56
CA GLN A 40 -19.02 11.30 -4.28
C GLN A 40 -18.59 11.11 -2.82
N VAL A 41 -17.90 12.11 -2.26
CA VAL A 41 -17.51 12.08 -0.84
C VAL A 41 -18.72 12.13 0.06
N ARG A 42 -19.67 13.04 -0.20
CA ARG A 42 -20.91 13.16 0.59
C ARG A 42 -21.72 11.87 0.56
N GLY A 43 -21.89 11.26 -0.63
CA GLY A 43 -22.59 9.98 -0.75
C GLY A 43 -21.89 8.85 0.01
N LEU A 44 -20.56 8.75 -0.12
CA LEU A 44 -19.79 7.74 0.60
C LEU A 44 -19.86 7.94 2.13
N VAL A 45 -19.76 9.18 2.60
CA VAL A 45 -19.85 9.48 4.05
C VAL A 45 -21.22 9.11 4.60
N ALA A 46 -22.32 9.43 3.90
CA ALA A 46 -23.67 9.05 4.31
C ALA A 46 -23.80 7.52 4.43
N ASP A 47 -23.39 6.77 3.42
CA ASP A 47 -23.42 5.30 3.41
C ASP A 47 -22.56 4.69 4.53
N LEU A 48 -21.38 5.26 4.80
CA LEU A 48 -20.51 4.84 5.90
C LEU A 48 -21.09 5.16 7.29
N GLN A 49 -21.85 6.25 7.43
CA GLN A 49 -22.56 6.57 8.66
C GLN A 49 -23.68 5.58 8.93
N ASP A 50 -24.45 5.20 7.90
CA ASP A 50 -25.47 4.15 7.98
C ASP A 50 -24.84 2.81 8.38
N MET A 51 -23.70 2.47 7.76
CA MET A 51 -22.93 1.28 8.12
C MET A 51 -22.44 1.35 9.57
N ALA A 52 -21.85 2.47 10.00
CA ALA A 52 -21.33 2.65 11.36
C ALA A 52 -22.43 2.42 12.41
N LEU A 53 -23.62 2.97 12.18
CA LEU A 53 -24.78 2.74 13.05
C LEU A 53 -25.18 1.26 13.09
N SER A 54 -25.26 0.64 11.91
CA SER A 54 -25.70 -0.76 11.76
C SER A 54 -24.78 -1.76 12.45
N VAL A 55 -23.45 -1.55 12.34
CA VAL A 55 -22.45 -2.42 12.99
C VAL A 55 -22.03 -1.94 14.39
N ARG A 56 -22.66 -0.89 14.91
CA ARG A 56 -22.35 -0.26 16.19
C ARG A 56 -20.88 0.18 16.29
N SER A 57 -20.32 0.66 15.19
CA SER A 57 -18.97 1.23 15.17
C SER A 57 -18.92 2.56 15.94
N ARG A 58 -17.80 2.81 16.61
CA ARG A 58 -17.54 4.09 17.27
C ARG A 58 -16.81 5.10 16.39
N THR A 59 -16.51 4.74 15.14
CA THR A 59 -15.84 5.60 14.18
C THR A 59 -16.78 6.72 13.73
N HIS A 60 -16.42 7.96 14.00
CA HIS A 60 -17.10 9.12 13.43
C HIS A 60 -16.58 9.34 12.01
N VAL A 61 -17.47 9.39 11.01
CA VAL A 61 -17.12 9.54 9.60
C VAL A 61 -17.56 10.90 9.11
N GLU A 62 -16.67 11.63 8.47
CA GLU A 62 -16.94 12.96 7.92
C GLU A 62 -16.25 13.20 6.58
N ALA A 63 -16.82 14.10 5.78
CA ALA A 63 -16.15 14.67 4.62
C ALA A 63 -15.18 15.75 5.09
N GLY A 64 -14.01 15.81 4.48
CA GLY A 64 -13.02 16.83 4.77
C GLY A 64 -12.35 17.39 3.53
N GLU A 65 -11.54 18.40 3.74
CA GLU A 65 -10.66 19.01 2.75
C GLU A 65 -9.20 18.57 3.00
N VAL A 66 -8.30 18.89 2.07
CA VAL A 66 -6.87 18.51 2.21
C VAL A 66 -6.25 19.13 3.48
N ALA A 67 -6.69 20.32 3.87
CA ALA A 67 -6.22 20.99 5.08
C ALA A 67 -6.52 20.20 6.37
N ASP A 68 -7.66 19.50 6.42
CA ASP A 68 -8.09 18.71 7.58
C ASP A 68 -7.18 17.49 7.82
N LEU A 69 -6.49 17.02 6.77
CA LEU A 69 -5.56 15.89 6.87
C LEU A 69 -4.37 16.15 7.79
N ARG A 70 -4.03 17.41 8.03
CA ARG A 70 -2.95 17.79 8.96
C ARG A 70 -3.25 17.42 10.41
N GLY A 71 -4.52 17.30 10.75
CA GLY A 71 -4.99 16.85 12.07
C GLY A 71 -5.14 15.34 12.21
N CYS A 72 -4.76 14.55 11.21
CA CYS A 72 -4.82 13.09 11.25
C CYS A 72 -3.51 12.50 11.82
N ASP A 73 -3.60 11.33 12.48
CA ASP A 73 -2.43 10.55 12.91
C ASP A 73 -1.83 9.76 11.73
N ALA A 74 -2.68 9.41 10.76
CA ALA A 74 -2.26 8.77 9.52
C ALA A 74 -3.11 9.24 8.33
N VAL A 75 -2.47 9.37 7.16
CA VAL A 75 -3.12 9.70 5.89
C VAL A 75 -2.87 8.57 4.88
N VAL A 76 -3.94 8.03 4.32
CA VAL A 76 -3.88 7.02 3.25
C VAL A 76 -4.16 7.67 1.90
N VAL A 77 -3.20 7.55 0.98
CA VAL A 77 -3.30 8.14 -0.36
C VAL A 77 -3.65 7.05 -1.37
N ALA A 78 -4.94 6.96 -1.71
CA ALA A 78 -5.49 6.03 -2.69
C ALA A 78 -6.11 6.77 -3.89
N LEU A 79 -5.55 7.94 -4.23
CA LEU A 79 -6.00 8.73 -5.37
C LEU A 79 -5.69 8.03 -6.70
N ARG A 80 -6.51 8.27 -7.68
CA ARG A 80 -6.27 7.88 -9.06
C ARG A 80 -6.83 8.95 -9.98
N THR A 81 -6.02 9.35 -10.94
CA THR A 81 -6.48 10.21 -12.05
C THR A 81 -7.19 9.37 -13.12
N ASP A 82 -7.98 10.02 -13.95
CA ASP A 82 -8.63 9.37 -15.08
C ASP A 82 -7.59 9.17 -16.19
N PHE A 83 -7.26 7.92 -16.48
CA PHE A 83 -6.41 7.52 -17.59
C PHE A 83 -6.80 6.13 -18.07
N ARG A 84 -6.59 5.89 -19.37
CA ARG A 84 -6.68 4.56 -19.96
C ARG A 84 -5.33 3.87 -19.82
N ASN A 85 -5.34 2.66 -19.28
CA ASN A 85 -4.14 1.85 -19.13
C ASN A 85 -4.18 0.72 -20.15
N ASP A 86 -3.47 0.88 -21.25
CA ASP A 86 -3.35 -0.09 -22.34
C ASP A 86 -2.06 -0.93 -22.24
N ALA A 87 -1.32 -0.82 -21.13
CA ALA A 87 -0.08 -1.57 -20.93
C ALA A 87 -0.34 -3.08 -20.82
N VAL A 88 0.41 -3.86 -21.57
CA VAL A 88 0.41 -5.34 -21.55
C VAL A 88 1.43 -5.85 -20.53
N GLN A 89 2.58 -5.18 -20.41
CA GLN A 89 3.62 -5.42 -19.41
C GLN A 89 3.66 -4.24 -18.44
N ASP A 90 4.20 -4.45 -17.24
CA ASP A 90 4.31 -3.43 -16.20
C ASP A 90 2.99 -2.66 -15.99
N ILE A 91 1.87 -3.38 -16.00
CA ILE A 91 0.52 -2.80 -15.97
C ILE A 91 0.36 -1.78 -14.82
N ARG A 92 1.07 -2.00 -13.70
CA ARG A 92 1.03 -1.09 -12.55
C ARG A 92 1.73 0.24 -12.85
N ARG A 93 2.73 0.25 -13.72
CA ARG A 93 3.47 1.46 -14.14
C ARG A 93 2.68 2.35 -15.11
N GLY A 94 1.70 1.80 -15.83
CA GLY A 94 0.93 2.52 -16.84
C GLY A 94 0.20 3.79 -16.35
N GLY A 95 0.08 4.00 -15.05
CA GLY A 95 -0.51 5.20 -14.45
C GLY A 95 0.49 6.23 -13.92
N ALA A 96 1.79 5.99 -14.08
CA ALA A 96 2.84 6.81 -13.47
C ALA A 96 2.74 8.29 -13.83
N THR A 97 2.77 8.58 -15.13
CA THR A 97 2.69 9.96 -15.66
C THR A 97 1.39 10.67 -15.31
N ALA A 98 0.27 9.92 -15.28
CA ALA A 98 -1.04 10.49 -14.98
C ALA A 98 -1.22 10.79 -13.47
N ASN A 99 -0.71 9.92 -12.59
CA ASN A 99 -0.89 10.07 -11.15
C ASN A 99 0.14 11.00 -10.49
N ALA A 100 1.37 11.09 -11.02
CA ALA A 100 2.46 11.84 -10.42
C ALA A 100 2.15 13.32 -10.17
N PRO A 101 1.51 14.09 -11.10
CA PRO A 101 1.16 15.48 -10.85
C PRO A 101 0.17 15.67 -9.69
N ALA A 102 -0.91 14.88 -9.67
CA ALA A 102 -1.93 14.97 -8.62
C ALA A 102 -1.37 14.57 -7.25
N LEU A 103 -0.53 13.54 -7.22
CA LEU A 103 0.13 13.11 -6.00
C LEU A 103 1.15 14.15 -5.51
N GLY A 104 1.92 14.75 -6.41
CA GLY A 104 2.86 15.81 -6.08
C GLY A 104 2.16 17.08 -5.55
N ALA A 105 0.97 17.41 -6.07
CA ALA A 105 0.16 18.50 -5.55
C ALA A 105 -0.29 18.23 -4.11
N LEU A 106 -0.84 17.04 -3.83
CA LEU A 106 -1.21 16.64 -2.48
C LEU A 106 0.00 16.63 -1.52
N ALA A 107 1.15 16.15 -1.99
CA ALA A 107 2.38 16.13 -1.20
C ALA A 107 2.84 17.53 -0.79
N ARG A 108 2.69 18.54 -1.65
CA ARG A 108 2.99 19.95 -1.31
C ARG A 108 2.06 20.50 -0.23
N GLU A 109 0.76 20.21 -0.32
CA GLU A 109 -0.23 20.61 0.70
C GLU A 109 0.06 19.99 2.07
N LEU A 110 0.65 18.77 2.07
CA LEU A 110 1.04 18.06 3.28
C LEU A 110 2.52 18.24 3.64
N ARG A 111 3.19 19.28 3.13
CA ARG A 111 4.61 19.53 3.45
C ARG A 111 4.80 19.68 4.96
N GLY A 112 5.76 18.89 5.50
CA GLY A 112 6.05 18.86 6.93
C GLY A 112 4.99 18.20 7.80
N TYR A 113 4.08 17.41 7.22
CA TYR A 113 3.15 16.59 8.01
C TYR A 113 3.93 15.50 8.77
N GLU A 114 3.66 15.38 10.08
CA GLU A 114 4.44 14.52 11.00
C GLU A 114 3.84 13.12 11.19
N GLY A 115 2.58 12.92 10.83
CA GLY A 115 1.92 11.61 10.90
C GLY A 115 2.42 10.62 9.86
N SER A 116 1.85 9.42 9.84
CA SER A 116 2.19 8.40 8.86
C SER A 116 1.45 8.60 7.55
N VAL A 117 2.15 8.52 6.41
CA VAL A 117 1.53 8.56 5.08
C VAL A 117 1.65 7.19 4.42
N LEU A 118 0.52 6.58 4.08
CA LEU A 118 0.45 5.29 3.41
C LEU A 118 0.02 5.49 1.95
N VAL A 119 0.95 5.34 1.01
CA VAL A 119 0.69 5.51 -0.42
C VAL A 119 0.24 4.17 -1.02
N VAL A 120 -0.95 4.16 -1.62
CA VAL A 120 -1.55 2.99 -2.30
C VAL A 120 -1.63 3.20 -3.81
N THR A 121 -1.53 4.46 -4.23
CA THR A 121 -1.56 4.86 -5.64
C THR A 121 -0.42 4.21 -6.42
N ASN A 122 -0.76 3.49 -7.49
CA ASN A 122 0.22 2.85 -8.37
C ASN A 122 0.81 3.82 -9.42
N PRO A 123 2.05 3.57 -9.84
CA PRO A 123 3.03 2.59 -9.35
C PRO A 123 3.58 2.98 -7.98
N VAL A 124 3.33 2.16 -6.99
CA VAL A 124 3.45 2.55 -5.58
C VAL A 124 4.86 2.97 -5.17
N ASP A 125 5.89 2.28 -5.67
CA ASP A 125 7.28 2.57 -5.32
C ASP A 125 7.70 3.96 -5.81
N LEU A 126 7.32 4.31 -7.04
CA LEU A 126 7.57 5.62 -7.63
C LEU A 126 6.73 6.73 -6.96
N MET A 127 5.47 6.40 -6.65
CA MET A 127 4.55 7.37 -6.02
C MET A 127 4.92 7.66 -4.57
N ALA A 128 5.32 6.65 -3.80
CA ALA A 128 5.78 6.83 -2.41
C ALA A 128 7.06 7.68 -2.36
N ARG A 129 8.02 7.39 -3.24
CA ARG A 129 9.23 8.21 -3.40
C ARG A 129 8.89 9.66 -3.74
N ARG A 130 8.06 9.88 -4.77
CA ARG A 130 7.63 11.22 -5.21
C ARG A 130 6.94 11.98 -4.08
N PHE A 131 6.06 11.30 -3.33
CA PHE A 131 5.39 11.91 -2.19
C PHE A 131 6.38 12.36 -1.13
N ALA A 132 7.31 11.50 -0.73
CA ALA A 132 8.30 11.79 0.29
C ALA A 132 9.23 12.96 -0.10
N GLU A 133 9.75 12.94 -1.33
CA GLU A 133 10.65 14.00 -1.83
C GLU A 133 9.96 15.37 -1.90
N VAL A 134 8.69 15.41 -2.31
CA VAL A 134 7.95 16.68 -2.45
C VAL A 134 7.44 17.20 -1.11
N SER A 135 6.98 16.31 -0.22
CA SER A 135 6.42 16.69 1.08
C SER A 135 7.46 16.91 2.17
N GLY A 136 8.61 16.24 2.06
CA GLY A 136 9.60 16.17 3.15
C GLY A 136 9.12 15.38 4.38
N CYS A 137 8.01 14.63 4.27
CA CYS A 137 7.50 13.81 5.36
C CYS A 137 8.44 12.63 5.66
N ALA A 138 8.74 12.40 6.93
CA ALA A 138 9.69 11.35 7.35
C ALA A 138 9.06 9.93 7.37
N ARG A 139 7.73 9.84 7.53
CA ARG A 139 7.01 8.57 7.72
C ARG A 139 6.11 8.26 6.53
N VAL A 140 6.73 8.06 5.35
CA VAL A 140 6.02 7.69 4.12
C VAL A 140 6.28 6.23 3.80
N TYR A 141 5.24 5.48 3.50
CA TYR A 141 5.28 4.05 3.23
C TYR A 141 4.44 3.71 1.99
N GLY A 142 5.02 3.00 1.03
CA GLY A 142 4.26 2.46 -0.11
C GLY A 142 3.66 1.10 0.22
N ILE A 143 2.37 0.94 -0.08
CA ILE A 143 1.59 -0.27 0.19
C ILE A 143 1.51 -1.12 -1.06
N GLY A 144 2.17 -2.26 -1.07
CA GLY A 144 2.18 -3.16 -2.21
C GLY A 144 2.85 -4.49 -1.91
N SER A 145 4.12 -4.48 -1.51
CA SER A 145 4.89 -5.69 -1.21
C SER A 145 4.32 -6.49 -0.04
N ASN A 146 3.68 -5.84 0.93
CA ASN A 146 2.95 -6.55 1.99
C ASN A 146 1.73 -7.32 1.47
N LEU A 147 1.04 -6.79 0.46
CA LEU A 147 -0.03 -7.53 -0.22
C LEU A 147 0.55 -8.70 -1.02
N ASP A 148 1.68 -8.53 -1.71
CA ASP A 148 2.33 -9.59 -2.45
C ASP A 148 2.85 -10.67 -1.49
N SER A 149 3.41 -10.30 -0.34
CA SER A 149 3.81 -11.22 0.73
C SER A 149 2.62 -11.99 1.32
N ALA A 150 1.48 -11.32 1.52
CA ALA A 150 0.25 -12.00 1.97
C ALA A 150 -0.25 -13.01 0.93
N ARG A 151 -0.19 -12.68 -0.35
CA ARG A 151 -0.52 -13.59 -1.45
C ARG A 151 0.44 -14.78 -1.52
N TYR A 152 1.73 -14.50 -1.36
CA TYR A 152 2.78 -15.50 -1.33
C TYR A 152 2.55 -16.52 -0.20
N ARG A 153 2.35 -16.04 1.02
CA ARG A 153 2.04 -16.89 2.18
C ARG A 153 0.76 -17.70 1.96
N LEU A 154 -0.28 -17.10 1.39
CA LEU A 154 -1.54 -17.81 1.09
C LEU A 154 -1.37 -18.92 0.04
N LEU A 155 -0.58 -18.70 -1.00
CA LEU A 155 -0.29 -19.70 -2.03
C LEU A 155 0.51 -20.86 -1.47
N LEU A 156 1.55 -20.57 -0.69
CA LEU A 156 2.35 -21.58 0.00
C LEU A 156 1.52 -22.41 0.98
N ALA A 157 0.68 -21.77 1.77
CA ALA A 157 -0.22 -22.43 2.71
C ALA A 157 -1.17 -23.40 2.01
N ARG A 158 -1.76 -22.99 0.90
CA ARG A 158 -2.61 -23.85 0.06
C ARG A 158 -1.84 -25.03 -0.51
N TYR A 159 -0.64 -24.77 -1.00
CA TYR A 159 0.23 -25.80 -1.56
C TYR A 159 0.67 -26.82 -0.49
N ALA A 160 1.05 -26.33 0.69
CA ALA A 160 1.45 -27.16 1.80
C ALA A 160 0.28 -27.78 2.59
N ARG A 161 -0.96 -27.35 2.29
CA ARG A 161 -2.20 -27.75 3.01
C ARG A 161 -2.15 -27.41 4.51
N VAL A 162 -1.64 -26.25 4.84
CA VAL A 162 -1.59 -25.70 6.21
C VAL A 162 -2.36 -24.37 6.30
N ALA A 163 -2.59 -23.88 7.51
CA ALA A 163 -3.13 -22.55 7.73
C ALA A 163 -2.08 -21.47 7.34
N PRO A 164 -2.50 -20.30 6.81
CA PRO A 164 -1.58 -19.25 6.33
C PRO A 164 -0.64 -18.68 7.40
N ASP A 165 -1.04 -18.70 8.66
CA ASP A 165 -0.25 -18.27 9.83
C ASP A 165 0.95 -19.19 10.15
N ARG A 166 0.95 -20.40 9.58
CA ARG A 166 2.07 -21.35 9.68
C ARG A 166 3.15 -21.11 8.61
N VAL A 167 2.97 -20.15 7.74
CA VAL A 167 3.92 -19.78 6.68
C VAL A 167 4.60 -18.47 7.03
N SER A 168 5.92 -18.48 7.13
CA SER A 168 6.77 -17.30 7.21
C SER A 168 7.48 -17.09 5.87
N GLY A 169 7.40 -15.90 5.31
CA GLY A 169 8.05 -15.57 4.04
C GLY A 169 7.69 -14.18 3.56
N HIS A 170 8.60 -13.58 2.80
CA HIS A 170 8.52 -12.20 2.34
C HIS A 170 8.61 -12.13 0.82
N VAL A 171 7.95 -11.14 0.25
CA VAL A 171 8.18 -10.67 -1.13
C VAL A 171 8.69 -9.24 -1.04
N ILE A 172 9.86 -9.00 -1.60
CA ILE A 172 10.57 -7.71 -1.58
C ILE A 172 10.74 -7.16 -3.00
N GLY A 173 11.36 -5.98 -3.11
CA GLY A 173 11.62 -5.35 -4.40
C GLY A 173 10.43 -4.55 -4.90
N GLU A 174 10.24 -4.51 -6.22
CA GLU A 174 9.16 -3.76 -6.85
C GLU A 174 7.78 -4.38 -6.56
N HIS A 175 6.80 -3.54 -6.25
CA HIS A 175 5.39 -3.96 -6.31
C HIS A 175 4.95 -4.05 -7.79
N GLY A 176 5.46 -5.00 -8.52
CA GLY A 176 5.31 -5.14 -9.98
C GLY A 176 5.74 -6.51 -10.48
N ASP A 177 6.18 -6.51 -11.74
CA ASP A 177 6.61 -7.73 -12.41
C ASP A 177 8.00 -8.19 -11.93
N GLN A 178 8.75 -7.32 -11.25
CA GLN A 178 10.05 -7.63 -10.66
C GLN A 178 9.99 -7.81 -9.11
N ALA A 179 8.87 -8.30 -8.61
CA ALA A 179 8.76 -8.71 -7.22
C ALA A 179 9.65 -9.93 -6.93
N VAL A 180 10.36 -9.91 -5.80
CA VAL A 180 11.35 -10.95 -5.42
C VAL A 180 10.88 -11.71 -4.19
N PRO A 181 10.35 -12.94 -4.33
CA PRO A 181 10.08 -13.81 -3.21
C PRO A 181 11.38 -14.26 -2.53
N CYS A 182 11.51 -14.08 -1.22
CA CYS A 182 12.65 -14.52 -0.41
C CYS A 182 12.53 -16.02 -0.09
N LEU A 183 12.73 -16.87 -1.09
CA LEU A 183 12.56 -18.31 -0.97
C LEU A 183 13.52 -18.95 0.04
N SER A 184 14.75 -18.44 0.11
CA SER A 184 15.81 -18.98 0.98
C SER A 184 15.53 -18.83 2.47
N SER A 185 14.72 -17.82 2.84
CA SER A 185 14.33 -17.56 4.22
C SER A 185 12.88 -17.96 4.52
N THR A 186 12.17 -18.53 3.53
CA THR A 186 10.77 -18.93 3.68
C THR A 186 10.66 -20.26 4.40
N THR A 187 9.73 -20.34 5.36
CA THR A 187 9.46 -21.58 6.10
C THR A 187 7.96 -21.89 6.14
N VAL A 188 7.65 -23.18 6.23
CA VAL A 188 6.34 -23.71 6.59
C VAL A 188 6.52 -24.54 7.85
N ASP A 189 5.80 -24.23 8.91
CA ASP A 189 5.98 -24.85 10.23
C ASP A 189 7.43 -24.76 10.76
N GLY A 190 8.14 -23.68 10.45
CA GLY A 190 9.54 -23.49 10.79
C GLY A 190 10.54 -24.28 9.93
N LEU A 191 10.06 -25.12 9.00
CA LEU A 191 10.92 -25.91 8.10
C LEU A 191 11.09 -25.18 6.75
N PRO A 192 12.31 -25.17 6.17
CA PRO A 192 12.56 -24.58 4.87
C PRO A 192 11.66 -25.14 3.75
N VAL A 193 11.28 -24.29 2.81
CA VAL A 193 10.47 -24.69 1.65
C VAL A 193 11.40 -25.14 0.52
N GLU A 194 11.53 -26.45 0.33
CA GLU A 194 12.33 -27.02 -0.75
C GLU A 194 11.52 -27.28 -2.03
N GLY A 195 12.11 -27.00 -3.22
CA GLY A 195 11.63 -27.48 -4.52
C GLY A 195 10.33 -26.87 -5.07
N ARG A 196 9.71 -25.89 -4.40
CA ARG A 196 8.34 -25.42 -4.72
C ARG A 196 8.27 -24.00 -5.29
N ALA A 197 9.43 -23.39 -5.54
CA ALA A 197 9.55 -21.98 -5.91
C ALA A 197 8.74 -21.57 -7.15
N ARG A 198 8.81 -22.37 -8.21
CA ARG A 198 8.27 -22.01 -9.54
C ARG A 198 6.74 -21.88 -9.53
N ALA A 199 6.03 -22.87 -9.03
CA ALA A 199 4.56 -22.86 -9.01
C ALA A 199 3.98 -21.72 -8.16
N VAL A 200 4.68 -21.32 -7.10
CA VAL A 200 4.25 -20.19 -6.25
C VAL A 200 4.48 -18.86 -6.96
N VAL A 201 5.60 -18.69 -7.66
CA VAL A 201 5.88 -17.48 -8.45
C VAL A 201 4.86 -17.32 -9.59
N GLU A 202 4.59 -18.41 -10.34
CA GLU A 202 3.54 -18.43 -11.38
C GLU A 202 2.17 -18.04 -10.80
N GLY A 203 1.76 -18.62 -9.67
CA GLY A 203 0.51 -18.29 -8.98
C GLY A 203 0.42 -16.83 -8.50
N LEU A 204 1.55 -16.20 -8.12
CA LEU A 204 1.58 -14.78 -7.78
C LEU A 204 1.27 -13.90 -8.99
N GLN A 205 1.78 -14.26 -10.17
CA GLN A 205 1.54 -13.53 -11.42
C GLN A 205 0.11 -13.71 -11.95
N GLU A 206 -0.48 -14.90 -11.80
CA GLU A 206 -1.83 -15.22 -12.26
C GLU A 206 -2.93 -14.58 -11.39
N ARG A 207 -2.71 -14.43 -10.09
CA ARG A 207 -3.74 -13.98 -9.15
C ARG A 207 -4.32 -12.59 -9.46
N PRO A 208 -3.56 -11.55 -9.84
CA PRO A 208 -4.12 -10.27 -10.27
C PRO A 208 -5.00 -10.37 -11.51
N ALA A 209 -4.65 -11.25 -12.47
CA ALA A 209 -5.46 -11.51 -13.66
C ALA A 209 -6.81 -12.15 -13.31
N LEU A 210 -6.81 -13.16 -12.43
CA LEU A 210 -8.03 -13.80 -11.91
C LEU A 210 -8.97 -12.77 -11.25
N ILE A 211 -8.44 -11.90 -10.37
CA ILE A 211 -9.23 -10.87 -9.70
C ILE A 211 -9.81 -9.89 -10.73
N ARG A 212 -9.03 -9.50 -11.74
CA ARG A 212 -9.48 -8.59 -12.78
C ARG A 212 -10.59 -9.19 -13.62
N ALA A 213 -10.48 -10.46 -14.00
CA ALA A 213 -11.49 -11.16 -14.76
C ALA A 213 -12.82 -11.25 -13.97
N GLY A 214 -12.78 -11.48 -12.64
CA GLY A 214 -13.98 -11.64 -11.82
C GLY A 214 -14.66 -10.33 -11.41
N ILE A 215 -13.90 -9.34 -10.95
CA ILE A 215 -14.44 -8.11 -10.33
C ILE A 215 -13.86 -6.80 -10.90
N GLY A 216 -13.21 -6.85 -12.05
CA GLY A 216 -12.67 -5.73 -12.80
C GLY A 216 -11.36 -5.15 -12.21
N ARG A 217 -11.24 -5.05 -10.90
CA ARG A 217 -10.02 -4.55 -10.24
C ARG A 217 -9.92 -5.02 -8.79
N THR A 218 -8.68 -5.18 -8.32
CA THR A 218 -8.43 -5.47 -6.90
C THR A 218 -8.81 -4.26 -6.02
N ARG A 219 -9.42 -4.52 -4.87
CA ARG A 219 -9.82 -3.52 -3.87
C ARG A 219 -9.71 -4.04 -2.43
N CYS A 220 -10.21 -5.24 -2.15
CA CYS A 220 -10.20 -5.81 -0.80
C CYS A 220 -8.77 -6.12 -0.32
N GLY A 221 -7.91 -6.66 -1.20
CA GLY A 221 -6.51 -6.95 -0.87
C GLY A 221 -5.73 -5.71 -0.45
N PRO A 222 -5.69 -4.65 -1.28
CA PRO A 222 -5.06 -3.39 -0.89
C PRO A 222 -5.64 -2.78 0.38
N ALA A 223 -6.96 -2.78 0.56
CA ALA A 223 -7.60 -2.27 1.78
C ALA A 223 -7.15 -3.06 3.02
N GLY A 224 -7.10 -4.39 2.94
CA GLY A 224 -6.59 -5.25 4.03
C GLY A 224 -5.11 -4.98 4.34
N ALA A 225 -4.27 -4.80 3.32
CA ALA A 225 -2.87 -4.45 3.49
C ALA A 225 -2.69 -3.10 4.20
N VAL A 226 -3.48 -2.08 3.84
CA VAL A 226 -3.50 -0.78 4.53
C VAL A 226 -3.94 -0.94 5.98
N LEU A 227 -5.03 -1.67 6.27
CA LEU A 227 -5.51 -1.89 7.64
C LEU A 227 -4.45 -2.57 8.52
N SER A 228 -3.73 -3.55 7.96
CA SER A 228 -2.61 -4.21 8.64
C SER A 228 -1.49 -3.22 8.97
N THR A 229 -1.09 -2.40 8.00
CA THR A 229 -0.02 -1.40 8.17
C THR A 229 -0.44 -0.30 9.14
N LEU A 230 -1.68 0.22 9.05
CA LEU A 230 -2.17 1.24 9.99
C LEU A 230 -2.08 0.79 11.45
N ARG A 231 -2.45 -0.45 11.75
CA ARG A 231 -2.34 -0.99 13.11
C ARG A 231 -0.92 -0.92 13.66
N LYS A 232 0.07 -1.15 12.78
CA LYS A 232 1.49 -1.16 13.17
C LYS A 232 2.08 0.25 13.24
N THR A 233 1.83 1.07 12.22
CA THR A 233 2.35 2.46 12.18
C THR A 233 1.75 3.37 13.26
N LEU A 234 0.53 3.06 13.72
CA LEU A 234 -0.14 3.73 14.84
C LEU A 234 0.20 3.13 16.22
N GLY A 235 1.07 2.11 16.27
CA GLY A 235 1.50 1.48 17.52
C GLY A 235 0.40 0.66 18.23
N LEU A 236 -0.64 0.25 17.50
CA LEU A 236 -1.75 -0.54 18.07
C LEU A 236 -1.39 -2.01 18.19
N VAL A 237 -0.50 -2.52 17.34
CA VAL A 237 0.09 -3.86 17.39
C VAL A 237 1.51 -3.81 16.86
N ASP A 238 2.38 -4.67 17.39
CA ASP A 238 3.72 -4.89 16.86
C ASP A 238 3.68 -5.89 15.70
N GLY A 239 4.75 -5.91 14.88
CA GLY A 239 4.91 -6.90 13.82
C GLY A 239 5.62 -6.36 12.59
N VAL A 240 5.66 -7.17 11.54
CA VAL A 240 6.39 -6.87 10.29
C VAL A 240 5.40 -6.55 9.16
N GLU A 241 5.77 -5.56 8.34
CA GLU A 241 5.12 -5.25 7.05
C GLU A 241 6.20 -5.05 5.98
N GLU A 242 5.97 -5.58 4.79
CA GLU A 242 6.82 -5.34 3.65
C GLU A 242 6.36 -4.06 2.94
N LEU A 243 7.07 -2.98 3.13
CA LEU A 243 6.68 -1.64 2.68
C LEU A 243 7.71 -1.04 1.73
N SER A 244 7.25 -0.29 0.74
CA SER A 244 8.13 0.51 -0.10
C SER A 244 8.64 1.71 0.70
N VAL A 245 9.94 1.72 0.92
CA VAL A 245 10.70 2.70 1.69
C VAL A 245 12.03 3.00 1.00
N PRO A 246 12.80 4.01 1.43
CA PRO A 246 14.14 4.26 0.89
C PRO A 246 15.06 3.03 1.00
N TYR A 247 15.68 2.67 -0.12
CA TYR A 247 16.69 1.62 -0.24
C TYR A 247 17.82 2.11 -1.15
N GLY A 248 18.89 2.63 -0.54
CA GLY A 248 19.90 3.38 -1.28
C GLY A 248 19.29 4.62 -1.96
N ASP A 249 19.40 4.69 -3.28
CA ASP A 249 18.90 5.77 -4.12
C ASP A 249 17.51 5.50 -4.75
N VAL A 250 16.87 4.38 -4.40
CA VAL A 250 15.54 3.99 -4.89
C VAL A 250 14.56 3.77 -3.74
N TRP A 251 13.30 3.57 -4.08
CA TRP A 251 12.26 3.12 -3.16
C TRP A 251 11.75 1.78 -3.64
N LEU A 252 11.72 0.80 -2.74
CA LEU A 252 11.21 -0.55 -3.00
C LEU A 252 10.76 -1.23 -1.71
N GLY A 253 10.00 -2.31 -1.85
CA GLY A 253 9.47 -3.07 -0.73
C GLY A 253 10.55 -3.84 0.01
N ILE A 254 10.66 -3.59 1.31
CA ILE A 254 11.47 -4.40 2.24
C ILE A 254 10.69 -4.65 3.53
N PRO A 255 11.00 -5.72 4.28
CA PRO A 255 10.41 -5.97 5.59
C PRO A 255 10.83 -4.90 6.60
N ILE A 256 9.84 -4.30 7.25
CA ILE A 256 9.96 -3.31 8.32
C ILE A 256 9.27 -3.87 9.56
N ALA A 257 10.02 -4.05 10.63
CA ALA A 257 9.47 -4.36 11.94
C ALA A 257 8.98 -3.07 12.61
N PHE A 258 7.82 -3.12 13.23
CA PHE A 258 7.25 -2.06 14.03
C PHE A 258 7.15 -2.50 15.49
N THR A 259 7.64 -1.67 16.40
CA THR A 259 7.49 -1.85 17.86
C THR A 259 6.97 -0.53 18.43
N GLY A 260 5.74 -0.56 18.99
CA GLY A 260 5.07 0.66 19.45
C GLY A 260 4.93 1.74 18.37
N GLY A 261 4.82 1.36 17.08
CA GLY A 261 4.75 2.29 15.96
C GLY A 261 6.10 2.79 15.44
N VAL A 262 7.21 2.39 16.05
CA VAL A 262 8.58 2.76 15.61
C VAL A 262 9.08 1.74 14.58
N PRO A 263 9.44 2.18 13.34
CA PRO A 263 9.90 1.28 12.29
C PRO A 263 11.39 0.96 12.41
N ALA A 264 11.75 -0.30 12.08
CA ALA A 264 13.13 -0.74 11.90
C ALA A 264 13.22 -1.73 10.73
N PRO A 265 14.14 -1.56 9.76
CA PRO A 265 14.36 -2.56 8.71
C PRO A 265 14.77 -3.91 9.29
N CYS A 266 14.19 -5.00 8.76
CA CYS A 266 14.47 -6.37 9.22
C CYS A 266 14.58 -7.35 8.04
N CYS A 267 15.32 -6.97 6.98
CA CYS A 267 15.52 -7.82 5.82
C CYS A 267 16.18 -9.16 6.19
N PRO A 268 15.66 -10.30 5.70
CA PRO A 268 16.32 -11.57 5.87
C PRO A 268 17.63 -11.63 5.07
N PRO A 269 18.55 -12.55 5.39
CA PRO A 269 19.69 -12.83 4.54
C PRO A 269 19.21 -13.25 3.14
N LEU A 270 19.79 -12.67 2.10
CA LEU A 270 19.46 -12.96 0.70
C LEU A 270 20.56 -13.82 0.08
N THR A 271 20.16 -14.83 -0.69
CA THR A 271 21.07 -15.54 -1.58
C THR A 271 21.60 -14.62 -2.68
N ARG A 272 22.66 -15.06 -3.39
CA ARG A 272 23.18 -14.31 -4.53
C ARG A 272 22.12 -14.07 -5.61
N TYR A 273 21.25 -15.05 -5.87
CA TYR A 273 20.20 -14.92 -6.89
C TYR A 273 19.10 -13.92 -6.48
N GLU A 274 18.66 -13.96 -5.24
CA GLU A 274 17.67 -13.01 -4.70
C GLU A 274 18.25 -11.58 -4.70
N ARG A 275 19.53 -11.42 -4.36
CA ARG A 275 20.21 -10.12 -4.42
C ARG A 275 20.30 -9.58 -5.84
N LEU A 276 20.71 -10.39 -6.82
CA LEU A 276 20.75 -9.99 -8.22
C LEU A 276 19.36 -9.61 -8.76
N ALA A 277 18.32 -10.33 -8.37
CA ALA A 277 16.95 -9.99 -8.73
C ALA A 277 16.51 -8.66 -8.08
N LEU A 278 16.86 -8.42 -6.83
CA LEU A 278 16.60 -7.16 -6.15
C LEU A 278 17.35 -5.98 -6.79
N ASP A 279 18.61 -6.17 -7.16
CA ASP A 279 19.43 -5.16 -7.83
C ASP A 279 18.83 -4.83 -9.23
N SER A 280 18.32 -5.83 -9.94
CA SER A 280 17.61 -5.64 -11.22
C SER A 280 16.33 -4.81 -11.03
N ALA A 281 15.52 -5.13 -10.01
CA ALA A 281 14.33 -4.37 -9.67
C ALA A 281 14.67 -2.91 -9.29
N ALA A 282 15.72 -2.71 -8.51
CA ALA A 282 16.22 -1.38 -8.14
C ALA A 282 16.64 -0.56 -9.36
N SER A 283 17.40 -1.17 -10.30
CA SER A 283 17.80 -0.49 -11.55
C SER A 283 16.59 -0.06 -12.37
N SER A 284 15.64 -0.96 -12.55
CA SER A 284 14.41 -0.68 -13.30
C SER A 284 13.55 0.41 -12.68
N LEU A 285 13.46 0.46 -11.34
CA LEU A 285 12.76 1.53 -10.61
C LEU A 285 13.47 2.88 -10.74
N ARG A 286 14.81 2.89 -10.73
CA ARG A 286 15.62 4.10 -10.95
C ARG A 286 15.32 4.70 -12.32
N ASP A 287 15.40 3.87 -13.37
CA ASP A 287 15.14 4.29 -14.75
C ASP A 287 13.70 4.81 -14.91
N ALA A 288 12.72 4.10 -14.36
CA ALA A 288 11.32 4.51 -14.40
C ALA A 288 11.07 5.81 -13.65
N TYR A 289 11.79 6.08 -12.56
CA TYR A 289 11.62 7.34 -11.80
C TYR A 289 12.13 8.55 -12.57
N THR A 290 13.22 8.42 -13.32
CA THR A 290 13.76 9.51 -14.16
C THR A 290 12.83 9.92 -15.31
N GLN A 291 11.90 9.03 -15.68
CA GLN A 291 10.90 9.30 -16.73
C GLN A 291 9.64 9.98 -16.21
N LEU A 292 9.51 10.15 -14.89
CA LEU A 292 8.35 10.86 -14.33
C LEU A 292 8.41 12.35 -14.68
N PRO A 293 7.27 12.97 -14.99
CA PRO A 293 7.22 14.41 -15.21
C PRO A 293 7.65 15.14 -13.93
N GLU A 294 8.32 16.28 -14.11
CA GLU A 294 8.64 17.17 -13.01
C GLU A 294 7.38 17.57 -12.22
N PRO A 295 7.48 17.80 -10.91
CA PRO A 295 6.34 18.25 -10.13
C PRO A 295 5.87 19.60 -10.64
N THR A 296 4.73 19.64 -11.31
CA THR A 296 4.11 20.90 -11.76
C THR A 296 3.73 21.77 -10.57
N GLU A 297 3.98 23.07 -10.63
CA GLU A 297 3.63 24.03 -9.56
C GLU A 297 2.12 24.17 -9.34
N ARG A 298 1.27 23.69 -10.24
CA ARG A 298 -0.20 23.84 -10.18
C ARG A 298 -0.90 22.49 -10.10
N ILE A 299 -1.97 22.43 -9.30
CA ILE A 299 -2.93 21.33 -9.28
C ILE A 299 -3.66 21.38 -10.62
N PRO A 300 -3.67 20.29 -11.43
CA PRO A 300 -4.58 20.23 -12.57
C PRO A 300 -6.03 20.32 -12.08
N ALA A 301 -6.81 21.19 -12.72
CA ALA A 301 -8.21 21.41 -12.41
C ALA A 301 -9.07 20.15 -12.55
#